data_9402b5a54e064bfd88062f191d59623a
#
_entry.id   9402b5a54e064bfd88062f191d59623a
#
_cell.length_a   1.000
_cell.length_b   1.000
_cell.length_c   1.000
_cell.angle_alpha   90.00
_cell.angle_beta   90.00
_cell.angle_gamma   90.00
#
_symmetry.space_group_name_H-M   'P 1'
#
loop_
_entity.id
_entity.type
_entity.pdbx_description
1 polymer ?
#
loop_
_entity_poly.entity_id
_entity_poly.type
_entity_poly.pdbx_seq_one_letter_code
_entity_poly.pdbx_strand_id
1 'polypeptide(L)'
;MKIAGIIAEYNPFHTGHAYHIQKTRELTGADYIVVVMSGDFVQRGAPALYSKHLRTRMALLGGADLVFELPATHACESAEFFAQSAVGLLDGLGCVDVLSFGSESGDIEPFLQLGAFLATETPEYQNLLKEYLKKGESFPKARSLVLQELLSDTDTDTGTFLQTPNNILGVEYCKALCRRNSPIRPFTVKREGNAYHEESLKEQFPSASAIRALWKSADCKMSDSTVSSCFPPAVSALLSQTFSCPQFLDEEDFSPYLRWLLFSTDKAPLASYQDVTPDFVQRLFHTRGSYESWGQYAALLKTRELTYSRICRMLMHCLLQISDVPPLSYARLLGFRRQASPVLSALKKHSSIPFITKAADASSLLSDESAAVFAKNVEVSNLYESVWCEKYHTPFVHEYQKPLIILP
;
A
#
# COMPACT_ATOMS: atom_id res chain seq x y z
N MET A 1 4.20 -25.10 -12.88
CA MET A 1 3.38 -23.90 -12.59
C MET A 1 4.28 -22.93 -11.89
N LYS A 2 4.53 -21.80 -12.50
CA LYS A 2 5.35 -20.71 -11.93
C LYS A 2 4.46 -19.54 -11.57
N ILE A 3 4.59 -19.02 -10.35
CA ILE A 3 3.72 -17.97 -9.81
C ILE A 3 4.57 -16.75 -9.45
N ALA A 4 4.21 -15.59 -9.98
CA ALA A 4 4.81 -14.33 -9.57
C ALA A 4 3.86 -13.53 -8.67
N GLY A 5 4.39 -13.04 -7.56
CA GLY A 5 3.73 -12.12 -6.64
C GLY A 5 4.04 -10.67 -7.00
N ILE A 6 3.06 -9.81 -6.84
CA ILE A 6 3.19 -8.35 -6.96
C ILE A 6 2.57 -7.74 -5.73
N ILE A 7 3.25 -6.76 -5.10
CA ILE A 7 2.73 -5.95 -4.01
C ILE A 7 2.35 -4.59 -4.57
N ALA A 8 1.11 -4.14 -4.33
CA ALA A 8 0.60 -2.93 -4.95
C ALA A 8 -0.47 -2.22 -4.11
N GLU A 9 -0.65 -0.93 -4.35
CA GLU A 9 -1.79 -0.15 -3.86
C GLU A 9 -2.90 -0.06 -4.91
N TYR A 10 -2.54 0.06 -6.19
CA TYR A 10 -3.46 0.32 -7.30
C TYR A 10 -4.41 1.49 -7.03
N ASN A 11 -3.86 2.62 -6.70
CA ASN A 11 -4.59 3.80 -6.23
C ASN A 11 -4.57 5.01 -7.21
N PRO A 12 -5.30 4.94 -8.36
CA PRO A 12 -6.05 3.80 -8.89
C PRO A 12 -5.18 2.84 -9.71
N PHE A 13 -5.73 1.70 -10.14
CA PHE A 13 -5.13 0.84 -11.16
C PHE A 13 -5.10 1.58 -12.50
N HIS A 14 -4.00 1.54 -13.25
CA HIS A 14 -3.82 2.26 -14.52
C HIS A 14 -2.97 1.46 -15.53
N THR A 15 -2.80 1.99 -16.75
CA THR A 15 -2.03 1.34 -17.85
C THR A 15 -0.63 0.92 -17.44
N GLY A 16 0.10 1.72 -16.64
CA GLY A 16 1.42 1.36 -16.13
C GLY A 16 1.41 0.12 -15.22
N HIS A 17 0.34 -0.11 -14.47
CA HIS A 17 0.20 -1.32 -13.66
C HIS A 17 -0.09 -2.54 -14.53
N ALA A 18 -0.91 -2.40 -15.56
CA ALA A 18 -1.16 -3.48 -16.54
C ALA A 18 0.14 -3.84 -17.29
N TYR A 19 0.92 -2.84 -17.69
CA TYR A 19 2.24 -3.03 -18.28
C TYR A 19 3.17 -3.81 -17.35
N HIS A 20 3.25 -3.45 -16.07
CA HIS A 20 4.05 -4.17 -15.08
C HIS A 20 3.61 -5.63 -14.93
N ILE A 21 2.31 -5.91 -14.86
CA ILE A 21 1.76 -7.27 -14.81
C ILE A 21 2.17 -8.06 -16.05
N GLN A 22 2.00 -7.46 -17.24
CA GLN A 22 2.37 -8.09 -18.51
C GLN A 22 3.87 -8.38 -18.58
N LYS A 23 4.72 -7.39 -18.27
CA LYS A 23 6.18 -7.55 -18.26
C LYS A 23 6.67 -8.57 -17.24
N THR A 24 6.06 -8.59 -16.06
CA THR A 24 6.34 -9.64 -15.06
C THR A 24 6.09 -11.01 -15.66
N ARG A 25 4.96 -11.23 -16.32
CA ARG A 25 4.63 -12.51 -16.95
C ARG A 25 5.63 -12.88 -18.06
N GLU A 26 5.91 -11.94 -18.96
CA GLU A 26 6.84 -12.14 -20.09
C GLU A 26 8.26 -12.47 -19.62
N LEU A 27 8.81 -11.65 -18.72
CA LEU A 27 10.22 -11.72 -18.35
C LEU A 27 10.52 -12.83 -17.33
N THR A 28 9.57 -13.14 -16.45
CA THR A 28 9.75 -14.21 -15.48
C THR A 28 9.28 -15.57 -16.00
N GLY A 29 8.46 -15.62 -17.04
CA GLY A 29 7.80 -16.83 -17.50
C GLY A 29 6.74 -17.32 -16.52
N ALA A 30 6.14 -16.44 -15.73
CA ALA A 30 5.10 -16.81 -14.76
C ALA A 30 3.79 -17.20 -15.46
N ASP A 31 3.26 -18.35 -15.07
CA ASP A 31 1.94 -18.82 -15.53
C ASP A 31 0.82 -17.98 -14.91
N TYR A 32 0.99 -17.58 -13.63
CA TYR A 32 0.00 -16.83 -12.86
C TYR A 32 0.61 -15.66 -12.11
N ILE A 33 -0.20 -14.61 -11.96
CA ILE A 33 0.14 -13.39 -11.19
C ILE A 33 -0.77 -13.29 -9.97
N VAL A 34 -0.16 -13.35 -8.80
CA VAL A 34 -0.80 -13.13 -7.50
C VAL A 34 -0.49 -11.71 -7.03
N VAL A 35 -1.51 -10.95 -6.70
CA VAL A 35 -1.35 -9.58 -6.20
C VAL A 35 -1.71 -9.53 -4.73
N VAL A 36 -0.84 -8.93 -3.91
CA VAL A 36 -1.16 -8.47 -2.55
C VAL A 36 -1.41 -6.98 -2.64
N MET A 37 -2.66 -6.59 -2.42
CA MET A 37 -3.14 -5.22 -2.62
C MET A 37 -3.59 -4.59 -1.32
N SER A 38 -3.15 -3.35 -1.05
CA SER A 38 -3.65 -2.56 0.07
C SER A 38 -5.17 -2.53 0.10
N GLY A 39 -5.75 -2.68 1.29
CA GLY A 39 -7.18 -2.53 1.55
C GLY A 39 -7.70 -1.13 1.21
N ASP A 40 -8.70 -0.65 1.94
CA ASP A 40 -9.34 0.64 1.63
C ASP A 40 -8.50 1.85 2.07
N PHE A 41 -7.38 1.63 2.79
CA PHE A 41 -6.40 2.66 3.14
C PHE A 41 -5.01 2.21 2.71
N VAL A 42 -4.18 3.19 2.30
CA VAL A 42 -2.91 2.94 1.62
C VAL A 42 -1.71 3.40 2.44
N GLN A 43 -0.52 2.97 2.05
CA GLN A 43 0.75 3.12 2.78
C GLN A 43 1.07 4.58 3.19
N ARG A 44 0.62 5.56 2.42
CA ARG A 44 0.90 6.97 2.69
C ARG A 44 0.01 7.61 3.75
N GLY A 45 -0.91 6.86 4.37
CA GLY A 45 -1.85 7.39 5.34
C GLY A 45 -3.00 8.15 4.69
N ALA A 46 -3.58 7.58 3.64
CA ALA A 46 -4.72 8.12 2.92
C ALA A 46 -5.74 7.02 2.62
N PRO A 47 -7.02 7.35 2.43
CA PRO A 47 -7.96 6.41 1.83
C PRO A 47 -7.56 6.12 0.39
N ALA A 48 -7.85 4.93 -0.08
CA ALA A 48 -7.74 4.62 -1.50
C ALA A 48 -8.84 5.37 -2.28
N LEU A 49 -8.52 5.76 -3.50
CA LEU A 49 -9.44 6.49 -4.38
C LEU A 49 -10.76 5.73 -4.60
N TYR A 50 -10.64 4.40 -4.76
CA TYR A 50 -11.74 3.45 -4.93
C TYR A 50 -11.66 2.35 -3.88
N SER A 51 -12.81 1.75 -3.56
CA SER A 51 -12.86 0.60 -2.66
C SER A 51 -11.95 -0.53 -3.15
N LYS A 52 -11.43 -1.32 -2.22
CA LYS A 52 -10.63 -2.51 -2.54
C LYS A 52 -11.35 -3.48 -3.50
N HIS A 53 -12.68 -3.57 -3.41
CA HIS A 53 -13.47 -4.45 -4.29
C HIS A 53 -13.46 -3.95 -5.74
N LEU A 54 -13.60 -2.64 -5.98
CA LEU A 54 -13.50 -2.08 -7.33
C LEU A 54 -12.08 -2.21 -7.87
N ARG A 55 -11.06 -1.90 -7.05
CA ARG A 55 -9.65 -2.05 -7.44
C ARG A 55 -9.27 -3.50 -7.72
N THR A 56 -9.85 -4.48 -7.01
CA THR A 56 -9.72 -5.90 -7.32
C THR A 56 -10.24 -6.23 -8.72
N ARG A 57 -11.45 -5.75 -9.07
CA ARG A 57 -11.98 -5.93 -10.43
C ARG A 57 -11.08 -5.33 -11.49
N MET A 58 -10.57 -4.10 -11.24
CA MET A 58 -9.64 -3.43 -12.15
C MET A 58 -8.35 -4.24 -12.33
N ALA A 59 -7.76 -4.77 -11.26
CA ALA A 59 -6.55 -5.57 -11.30
C ALA A 59 -6.74 -6.89 -12.06
N LEU A 60 -7.85 -7.59 -11.83
CA LEU A 60 -8.18 -8.83 -12.55
C LEU A 60 -8.42 -8.57 -14.04
N LEU A 61 -9.11 -7.49 -14.40
CA LEU A 61 -9.29 -7.06 -15.81
C LEU A 61 -7.97 -6.60 -16.42
N GLY A 62 -7.04 -6.10 -15.61
CA GLY A 62 -5.70 -5.67 -16.02
C GLY A 62 -4.67 -6.80 -16.10
N GLY A 63 -5.06 -8.07 -15.88
CA GLY A 63 -4.21 -9.24 -16.09
C GLY A 63 -3.72 -9.96 -14.83
N ALA A 64 -4.08 -9.51 -13.62
CA ALA A 64 -3.86 -10.27 -12.39
C ALA A 64 -4.75 -11.52 -12.37
N ASP A 65 -4.28 -12.59 -11.77
CA ASP A 65 -5.04 -13.85 -11.67
C ASP A 65 -5.71 -14.02 -10.31
N LEU A 66 -5.04 -13.61 -9.22
CA LEU A 66 -5.58 -13.58 -7.86
C LEU A 66 -5.23 -12.25 -7.20
N VAL A 67 -6.13 -11.75 -6.35
CA VAL A 67 -5.89 -10.55 -5.53
C VAL A 67 -6.19 -10.85 -4.07
N PHE A 68 -5.17 -10.73 -3.23
CA PHE A 68 -5.27 -10.81 -1.77
C PHE A 68 -5.26 -9.42 -1.16
N GLU A 69 -5.95 -9.26 -0.06
CA GLU A 69 -5.96 -8.02 0.72
C GLU A 69 -4.75 -7.94 1.65
N LEU A 70 -4.04 -6.81 1.61
CA LEU A 70 -3.21 -6.36 2.72
C LEU A 70 -4.09 -5.49 3.61
N PRO A 71 -4.44 -5.92 4.84
CA PRO A 71 -5.34 -5.18 5.72
C PRO A 71 -4.85 -3.75 5.97
N ALA A 72 -5.76 -2.80 6.16
CA ALA A 72 -5.43 -1.40 6.39
C ALA A 72 -4.47 -1.20 7.58
N THR A 73 -4.58 -2.05 8.61
CA THR A 73 -3.69 -2.10 9.77
C THR A 73 -2.23 -2.41 9.43
N HIS A 74 -1.97 -3.06 8.31
CA HIS A 74 -0.63 -3.42 7.81
C HIS A 74 -0.26 -2.62 6.55
N ALA A 75 -1.25 -2.10 5.85
CA ALA A 75 -1.04 -1.31 4.65
C ALA A 75 -0.69 0.16 4.98
N CYS A 76 -1.38 0.75 5.98
CA CYS A 76 -1.16 2.14 6.39
C CYS A 76 0.04 2.27 7.33
N GLU A 77 1.24 1.84 6.86
CA GLU A 77 2.42 1.68 7.68
C GLU A 77 3.67 2.32 7.06
N SER A 78 4.79 2.31 7.79
CA SER A 78 6.08 2.65 7.21
C SER A 78 6.44 1.70 6.07
N ALA A 79 7.33 2.11 5.17
CA ALA A 79 7.76 1.27 4.04
C ALA A 79 8.29 -0.10 4.51
N GLU A 80 9.00 -0.14 5.64
CA GLU A 80 9.52 -1.37 6.23
C GLU A 80 8.40 -2.30 6.69
N PHE A 81 7.46 -1.83 7.52
CA PHE A 81 6.37 -2.67 8.03
C PHE A 81 5.39 -3.07 6.94
N PHE A 82 5.11 -2.19 6.00
CA PHE A 82 4.32 -2.50 4.81
C PHE A 82 4.96 -3.65 4.02
N ALA A 83 6.26 -3.53 3.71
CA ALA A 83 7.00 -4.56 2.97
C ALA A 83 7.07 -5.88 3.75
N GLN A 84 7.38 -5.83 5.04
CA GLN A 84 7.45 -7.00 5.90
C GLN A 84 6.11 -7.77 5.93
N SER A 85 5.00 -7.06 6.06
CA SER A 85 3.66 -7.66 6.09
C SER A 85 3.26 -8.26 4.74
N ALA A 86 3.48 -7.52 3.66
CA ALA A 86 3.10 -7.97 2.33
C ALA A 86 3.98 -9.13 1.82
N VAL A 87 5.29 -9.09 2.08
CA VAL A 87 6.21 -10.21 1.79
C VAL A 87 5.87 -11.41 2.66
N GLY A 88 5.56 -11.18 3.96
CA GLY A 88 5.12 -12.24 4.87
C GLY A 88 3.86 -12.95 4.40
N LEU A 89 2.91 -12.21 3.83
CA LEU A 89 1.72 -12.79 3.24
C LEU A 89 2.07 -13.65 2.01
N LEU A 90 2.87 -13.12 1.06
CA LEU A 90 3.28 -13.88 -0.13
C LEU A 90 4.05 -15.16 0.23
N ASP A 91 4.96 -15.07 1.19
CA ASP A 91 5.73 -16.20 1.70
C ASP A 91 4.82 -17.24 2.36
N GLY A 92 3.86 -16.77 3.18
CA GLY A 92 2.86 -17.62 3.83
C GLY A 92 1.92 -18.35 2.88
N LEU A 93 1.71 -17.86 1.64
CA LEU A 93 0.97 -18.57 0.61
C LEU A 93 1.70 -19.86 0.14
N GLY A 94 3.01 -19.96 0.32
CA GLY A 94 3.80 -21.17 0.11
C GLY A 94 3.91 -21.68 -1.33
N CYS A 95 3.51 -20.88 -2.32
CA CYS A 95 3.52 -21.26 -3.74
C CYS A 95 3.98 -20.15 -4.68
N VAL A 96 4.49 -19.05 -4.14
CA VAL A 96 5.00 -17.93 -4.95
C VAL A 96 6.49 -18.12 -5.20
N ASP A 97 6.91 -18.08 -6.47
CA ASP A 97 8.29 -18.31 -6.89
C ASP A 97 9.09 -17.01 -7.02
N VAL A 98 8.43 -15.91 -7.42
CA VAL A 98 9.06 -14.64 -7.74
C VAL A 98 8.27 -13.50 -7.13
N LEU A 99 8.93 -12.51 -6.52
CA LEU A 99 8.34 -11.22 -6.15
C LEU A 99 8.79 -10.18 -7.18
N SER A 100 7.85 -9.68 -7.98
CA SER A 100 8.11 -8.65 -8.98
C SER A 100 7.70 -7.28 -8.49
N PHE A 101 8.56 -6.28 -8.71
CA PHE A 101 8.29 -4.88 -8.41
C PHE A 101 8.89 -3.95 -9.49
N GLY A 102 8.33 -2.76 -9.63
CA GLY A 102 8.85 -1.76 -10.56
C GLY A 102 9.96 -0.94 -9.92
N SER A 103 11.02 -0.63 -10.69
CA SER A 103 12.09 0.29 -10.27
C SER A 103 12.50 1.22 -11.40
N GLU A 104 13.15 2.31 -11.05
CA GLU A 104 13.68 3.27 -12.01
C GLU A 104 14.93 2.73 -12.73
N SER A 105 15.76 1.96 -12.03
CA SER A 105 16.99 1.38 -12.60
C SER A 105 16.72 0.17 -13.52
N GLY A 106 15.81 -0.71 -13.13
CA GLY A 106 15.61 -2.02 -13.76
C GLY A 106 16.72 -3.03 -13.44
N ASP A 107 17.68 -2.68 -12.57
CA ASP A 107 18.75 -3.56 -12.11
C ASP A 107 18.44 -4.07 -10.70
N ILE A 108 18.51 -5.38 -10.51
CA ILE A 108 18.16 -6.03 -9.23
C ILE A 108 19.32 -6.03 -8.22
N GLU A 109 20.56 -5.94 -8.67
CA GLU A 109 21.74 -6.11 -7.80
C GLU A 109 21.80 -5.09 -6.66
N PRO A 110 21.58 -3.78 -6.85
CA PRO A 110 21.56 -2.82 -5.75
C PRO A 110 20.51 -3.13 -4.69
N PHE A 111 19.35 -3.68 -5.09
CA PHE A 111 18.29 -4.06 -4.14
C PHE A 111 18.70 -5.26 -3.29
N LEU A 112 19.36 -6.25 -3.90
CA LEU A 112 19.86 -7.43 -3.18
C LEU A 112 20.93 -7.03 -2.18
N GLN A 113 21.92 -6.24 -2.58
CA GLN A 113 23.01 -5.78 -1.74
C GLN A 113 22.50 -4.96 -0.54
N LEU A 114 21.69 -3.92 -0.82
CA LEU A 114 21.13 -3.07 0.24
C LEU A 114 20.15 -3.83 1.13
N GLY A 115 19.33 -4.71 0.57
CA GLY A 115 18.40 -5.54 1.31
C GLY A 115 19.11 -6.49 2.28
N ALA A 116 20.14 -7.17 1.82
CA ALA A 116 20.96 -8.07 2.67
C ALA A 116 21.71 -7.31 3.77
N PHE A 117 22.34 -6.17 3.43
CA PHE A 117 23.02 -5.31 4.40
C PHE A 117 22.06 -4.85 5.51
N LEU A 118 20.91 -4.31 5.12
CA LEU A 118 19.91 -3.80 6.07
C LEU A 118 19.14 -4.91 6.82
N ALA A 119 19.14 -6.14 6.31
CA ALA A 119 18.56 -7.26 7.05
C ALA A 119 19.31 -7.56 8.34
N THR A 120 20.63 -7.35 8.35
CA THR A 120 21.52 -7.65 9.48
C THR A 120 21.58 -6.52 10.52
N GLU A 121 21.43 -5.27 10.11
CA GLU A 121 21.50 -4.07 10.96
C GLU A 121 22.65 -4.10 11.96
N THR A 122 23.89 -4.04 11.45
CA THR A 122 25.11 -4.12 12.28
C THR A 122 25.13 -3.07 13.40
N PRO A 123 25.82 -3.32 14.53
CA PRO A 123 25.96 -2.33 15.61
C PRO A 123 26.51 -0.97 15.12
N GLU A 124 27.41 -1.00 14.14
CA GLU A 124 27.98 0.19 13.53
C GLU A 124 26.89 1.01 12.80
N TYR A 125 26.08 0.35 11.95
CA TYR A 125 24.95 0.97 11.29
C TYR A 125 23.97 1.61 12.30
N GLN A 126 23.61 0.88 13.36
CA GLN A 126 22.68 1.37 14.38
C GLN A 126 23.23 2.58 15.14
N ASN A 127 24.53 2.61 15.44
CA ASN A 127 25.17 3.73 16.14
C ASN A 127 25.20 4.98 15.27
N LEU A 128 25.64 4.88 14.01
CA LEU A 128 25.65 5.98 13.06
C LEU A 128 24.23 6.52 12.80
N LEU A 129 23.25 5.64 12.65
CA LEU A 129 21.85 6.04 12.47
C LEU A 129 21.35 6.86 13.67
N LYS A 130 21.62 6.44 14.89
CA LYS A 130 21.28 7.18 16.11
C LYS A 130 21.98 8.55 16.17
N GLU A 131 23.22 8.65 15.71
CA GLU A 131 23.94 9.93 15.66
C GLU A 131 23.28 10.93 14.70
N TYR A 132 22.93 10.49 13.46
CA TYR A 132 22.26 11.34 12.49
C TYR A 132 20.86 11.76 12.96
N LEU A 133 20.11 10.85 13.58
CA LEU A 133 18.80 11.16 14.17
C LEU A 133 18.92 12.19 15.31
N LYS A 134 19.94 12.09 16.18
CA LYS A 134 20.23 13.08 17.23
C LYS A 134 20.60 14.45 16.66
N LYS A 135 21.17 14.52 15.46
CA LYS A 135 21.45 15.77 14.73
C LYS A 135 20.18 16.39 14.11
N GLY A 136 18.99 15.78 14.33
CA GLY A 136 17.68 16.25 13.86
C GLY A 136 17.43 15.94 12.38
N GLU A 137 18.11 14.93 11.80
CA GLU A 137 17.77 14.47 10.46
C GLU A 137 16.53 13.56 10.50
N SER A 138 15.71 13.61 9.44
CA SER A 138 14.61 12.67 9.29
C SER A 138 15.15 11.24 9.08
N PHE A 139 14.40 10.22 9.49
CA PHE A 139 14.83 8.82 9.35
C PHE A 139 15.27 8.45 7.92
N PRO A 140 14.52 8.78 6.85
CA PRO A 140 14.97 8.47 5.49
C PRO A 140 16.30 9.11 5.12
N LYS A 141 16.53 10.36 5.55
CA LYS A 141 17.78 11.09 5.28
C LYS A 141 18.93 10.54 6.11
N ALA A 142 18.72 10.30 7.41
CA ALA A 142 19.71 9.69 8.29
C ALA A 142 20.18 8.33 7.75
N ARG A 143 19.23 7.47 7.35
CA ARG A 143 19.51 6.17 6.74
C ARG A 143 20.32 6.29 5.45
N SER A 144 19.96 7.21 4.57
CA SER A 144 20.71 7.44 3.31
C SER A 144 22.16 7.86 3.59
N LEU A 145 22.38 8.77 4.55
CA LEU A 145 23.73 9.22 4.94
C LEU A 145 24.57 8.09 5.51
N VAL A 146 23.98 7.26 6.39
CA VAL A 146 24.69 6.09 6.97
C VAL A 146 25.09 5.09 5.88
N LEU A 147 24.19 4.82 4.94
CA LEU A 147 24.50 3.89 3.84
C LEU A 147 25.56 4.43 2.90
N GLN A 148 25.59 5.73 2.63
CA GLN A 148 26.66 6.38 1.87
C GLN A 148 28.03 6.25 2.58
N GLU A 149 28.05 6.40 3.91
CA GLU A 149 29.28 6.28 4.70
C GLU A 149 29.80 4.83 4.76
N LEU A 150 28.90 3.86 5.01
CA LEU A 150 29.29 2.46 5.19
C LEU A 150 29.50 1.68 3.89
N LEU A 151 28.92 2.15 2.77
CA LEU A 151 28.98 1.51 1.47
C LEU A 151 29.69 2.37 0.42
N SER A 152 30.60 3.25 0.85
CA SER A 152 31.36 4.15 -0.03
C SER A 152 32.15 3.41 -1.13
N ASP A 153 32.53 2.17 -0.90
CA ASP A 153 33.31 1.35 -1.82
C ASP A 153 32.45 0.58 -2.85
N THR A 154 31.13 0.80 -2.85
CA THR A 154 30.21 0.16 -3.83
C THR A 154 29.97 1.08 -5.03
N ASP A 155 29.76 0.50 -6.21
CA ASP A 155 29.43 1.26 -7.43
C ASP A 155 28.04 1.93 -7.39
N THR A 156 27.24 1.67 -6.35
CA THR A 156 25.89 2.21 -6.20
C THR A 156 25.93 3.55 -5.47
N ASP A 157 25.52 4.64 -6.13
CA ASP A 157 25.19 5.89 -5.45
C ASP A 157 23.93 5.71 -4.60
N THR A 158 24.12 5.21 -3.39
CA THR A 158 23.03 4.91 -2.43
C THR A 158 22.22 6.15 -2.09
N GLY A 159 22.82 7.34 -2.16
CA GLY A 159 22.17 8.62 -1.90
C GLY A 159 21.07 8.94 -2.90
N THR A 160 21.38 8.82 -4.19
CA THR A 160 20.40 9.04 -5.27
C THR A 160 19.44 7.84 -5.39
N PHE A 161 19.94 6.62 -5.21
CA PHE A 161 19.13 5.40 -5.33
C PHE A 161 17.94 5.38 -4.36
N LEU A 162 18.14 5.80 -3.12
CA LEU A 162 17.11 5.82 -2.07
C LEU A 162 16.26 7.11 -2.04
N GLN A 163 16.35 7.97 -3.06
CA GLN A 163 15.48 9.14 -3.17
C GLN A 163 14.12 8.81 -3.80
N THR A 164 14.02 7.70 -4.53
CA THR A 164 12.79 7.33 -5.21
C THR A 164 11.95 6.35 -4.35
N PRO A 165 10.64 6.57 -4.23
CA PRO A 165 9.77 5.74 -3.40
C PRO A 165 9.74 4.27 -3.82
N ASN A 166 9.84 3.97 -5.12
CA ASN A 166 9.83 2.59 -5.60
C ASN A 166 11.12 1.85 -5.23
N ASN A 167 12.27 2.52 -5.32
CA ASN A 167 13.53 1.93 -4.89
C ASN A 167 13.54 1.69 -3.37
N ILE A 168 13.02 2.62 -2.57
CA ILE A 168 12.87 2.40 -1.11
C ILE A 168 12.06 1.13 -0.85
N LEU A 169 10.89 0.98 -1.47
CA LEU A 169 10.06 -0.21 -1.29
C LEU A 169 10.75 -1.47 -1.80
N GLY A 170 11.42 -1.42 -2.96
CA GLY A 170 12.17 -2.55 -3.50
C GLY A 170 13.27 -3.05 -2.54
N VAL A 171 14.01 -2.14 -1.91
CA VAL A 171 15.00 -2.48 -0.87
C VAL A 171 14.32 -3.11 0.34
N GLU A 172 13.18 -2.57 0.81
CA GLU A 172 12.43 -3.15 1.92
C GLU A 172 11.88 -4.53 1.60
N TYR A 173 11.45 -4.79 0.35
CA TYR A 173 11.05 -6.14 -0.08
C TYR A 173 12.21 -7.12 -0.02
N CYS A 174 13.38 -6.75 -0.55
CA CYS A 174 14.58 -7.59 -0.50
C CYS A 174 15.04 -7.82 0.96
N LYS A 175 15.01 -6.79 1.82
CA LYS A 175 15.28 -6.89 3.25
C LYS A 175 14.32 -7.88 3.92
N ALA A 176 13.03 -7.79 3.64
CA ALA A 176 12.02 -8.68 4.21
C ALA A 176 12.20 -10.14 3.77
N LEU A 177 12.50 -10.38 2.49
CA LEU A 177 12.81 -11.71 1.97
C LEU A 177 14.05 -12.31 2.67
N CYS A 178 15.12 -11.51 2.82
CA CYS A 178 16.33 -11.91 3.53
C CYS A 178 16.06 -12.30 4.99
N ARG A 179 15.36 -11.44 5.74
CA ARG A 179 15.04 -11.68 7.16
C ARG A 179 14.22 -12.94 7.39
N ARG A 180 13.39 -13.29 6.40
CA ARG A 180 12.53 -14.49 6.43
C ARG A 180 13.22 -15.75 5.91
N ASN A 181 14.41 -15.65 5.34
CA ASN A 181 15.04 -16.71 4.55
C ASN A 181 14.07 -17.28 3.51
N SER A 182 13.30 -16.41 2.87
CA SER A 182 12.25 -16.79 1.92
C SER A 182 12.84 -17.34 0.63
N PRO A 183 12.27 -18.42 0.04
CA PRO A 183 12.69 -18.94 -1.24
C PRO A 183 12.24 -18.08 -2.43
N ILE A 184 11.41 -17.08 -2.20
CA ILE A 184 10.88 -16.19 -3.24
C ILE A 184 12.03 -15.34 -3.80
N ARG A 185 12.23 -15.38 -5.11
CA ARG A 185 13.27 -14.60 -5.78
C ARG A 185 12.75 -13.20 -6.12
N PRO A 186 13.41 -12.13 -5.69
CA PRO A 186 13.04 -10.78 -6.13
C PRO A 186 13.41 -10.58 -7.60
N PHE A 187 12.57 -9.83 -8.30
CA PHE A 187 12.74 -9.46 -9.70
C PHE A 187 12.22 -8.03 -9.91
N THR A 188 12.97 -7.23 -10.65
CA THR A 188 12.53 -5.86 -10.93
C THR A 188 12.25 -5.64 -12.40
N VAL A 189 11.18 -4.90 -12.70
CA VAL A 189 10.83 -4.43 -14.03
C VAL A 189 11.18 -2.95 -14.10
N LYS A 190 11.95 -2.56 -15.12
CA LYS A 190 12.24 -1.14 -15.35
C LYS A 190 10.94 -0.39 -15.64
N ARG A 191 10.71 0.69 -14.95
CA ARG A 191 9.58 1.58 -15.21
C ARG A 191 9.82 2.36 -16.49
N GLU A 192 8.83 2.34 -17.36
CA GLU A 192 8.78 3.19 -18.55
C GLU A 192 7.77 4.32 -18.27
N GLY A 193 8.11 5.57 -18.57
CA GLY A 193 7.28 6.75 -18.34
C GLY A 193 7.86 7.72 -17.29
N ASN A 194 7.08 8.71 -16.89
CA ASN A 194 7.50 9.84 -16.04
C ASN A 194 8.09 9.43 -14.69
N ALA A 195 9.05 10.23 -14.25
CA ALA A 195 9.51 10.26 -12.86
C ALA A 195 8.31 10.50 -11.92
N TYR A 196 8.39 9.93 -10.73
CA TYR A 196 7.30 9.86 -9.73
C TYR A 196 6.62 11.20 -9.39
N HIS A 197 7.28 12.33 -9.64
CA HIS A 197 6.80 13.69 -9.32
C HIS A 197 6.23 14.48 -10.51
N GLU A 198 6.18 13.91 -11.71
CA GLU A 198 5.63 14.61 -12.86
C GLU A 198 4.10 14.38 -12.96
N GLU A 199 3.34 15.45 -12.95
CA GLU A 199 1.87 15.47 -13.08
C GLU A 199 1.40 15.52 -14.55
N SER A 200 2.32 15.32 -15.52
CA SER A 200 1.97 15.43 -16.92
C SER A 200 1.28 14.16 -17.44
N LEU A 201 0.12 14.34 -18.08
CA LEU A 201 -0.66 13.27 -18.70
C LEU A 201 -0.22 12.96 -20.15
N LYS A 202 0.85 13.63 -20.63
CA LYS A 202 1.25 13.57 -22.05
C LYS A 202 2.08 12.35 -22.41
N GLU A 203 2.40 11.48 -21.45
CA GLU A 203 3.23 10.30 -21.68
C GLU A 203 2.42 9.02 -21.78
N GLN A 204 3.10 7.97 -22.27
CA GLN A 204 2.51 6.66 -22.54
C GLN A 204 1.92 5.99 -21.29
N PHE A 205 2.45 6.33 -20.07
CA PHE A 205 1.97 5.79 -18.79
C PHE A 205 1.84 6.91 -17.73
N PRO A 206 0.62 7.46 -17.51
CA PRO A 206 0.41 8.46 -16.48
C PRO A 206 0.62 7.86 -15.09
N SER A 207 1.15 8.66 -14.16
CA SER A 207 1.29 8.24 -12.77
C SER A 207 -0.07 8.22 -12.04
N ALA A 208 -0.19 7.38 -10.99
CA ALA A 208 -1.38 7.41 -10.14
C ALA A 208 -1.63 8.80 -9.50
N SER A 209 -0.57 9.56 -9.23
CA SER A 209 -0.67 10.95 -8.72
C SER A 209 -1.26 11.89 -9.75
N ALA A 210 -0.82 11.80 -11.01
CA ALA A 210 -1.38 12.59 -12.11
C ALA A 210 -2.88 12.26 -12.33
N ILE A 211 -3.25 10.99 -12.24
CA ILE A 211 -4.66 10.58 -12.35
C ILE A 211 -5.48 11.17 -11.19
N ARG A 212 -4.99 11.11 -9.94
CA ARG A 212 -5.69 11.70 -8.80
C ARG A 212 -5.84 13.22 -8.93
N ALA A 213 -4.82 13.91 -9.43
CA ALA A 213 -4.90 15.35 -9.71
C ALA A 213 -5.98 15.66 -10.79
N LEU A 214 -6.02 14.84 -11.85
CA LEU A 214 -7.05 14.98 -12.89
C LEU A 214 -8.47 14.78 -12.32
N TRP A 215 -8.68 13.80 -11.44
CA TRP A 215 -10.00 13.57 -10.81
C TRP A 215 -10.45 14.73 -9.92
N LYS A 216 -9.53 15.45 -9.31
CA LYS A 216 -9.82 16.62 -8.49
C LYS A 216 -10.15 17.87 -9.32
N SER A 217 -9.92 17.85 -10.64
CA SER A 217 -10.31 18.95 -11.53
C SER A 217 -11.81 18.92 -11.84
N ALA A 218 -12.49 20.06 -11.72
CA ALA A 218 -13.94 20.18 -11.80
C ALA A 218 -14.56 19.80 -13.16
N ASP A 219 -13.77 19.76 -14.24
CA ASP A 219 -14.25 19.58 -15.62
C ASP A 219 -14.04 18.16 -16.18
N CYS A 220 -13.65 17.20 -15.33
CA CYS A 220 -13.32 15.86 -15.78
C CYS A 220 -14.56 14.99 -15.97
N LYS A 221 -14.71 14.34 -17.12
CA LYS A 221 -15.76 13.34 -17.41
C LYS A 221 -15.13 11.96 -17.66
N MET A 222 -15.81 10.90 -17.23
CA MET A 222 -15.34 9.52 -17.47
C MET A 222 -15.22 9.17 -18.95
N SER A 223 -16.00 9.84 -19.82
CA SER A 223 -15.97 9.66 -21.27
C SER A 223 -14.83 10.41 -21.98
N ASP A 224 -14.08 11.26 -21.28
CA ASP A 224 -13.01 12.03 -21.90
C ASP A 224 -11.87 11.10 -22.34
N SER A 225 -11.34 11.35 -23.54
CA SER A 225 -10.27 10.53 -24.11
C SER A 225 -9.00 10.53 -23.25
N THR A 226 -8.68 11.67 -22.63
CA THR A 226 -7.57 11.81 -21.69
C THR A 226 -7.74 10.90 -20.46
N VAL A 227 -8.98 10.80 -19.94
CA VAL A 227 -9.28 9.92 -18.80
C VAL A 227 -9.22 8.47 -19.21
N SER A 228 -9.90 8.13 -20.31
CA SER A 228 -9.98 6.74 -20.79
C SER A 228 -8.63 6.17 -21.19
N SER A 229 -7.69 6.99 -21.68
CA SER A 229 -6.33 6.57 -22.03
C SER A 229 -5.45 6.20 -20.84
N CYS A 230 -5.81 6.66 -19.63
CA CYS A 230 -5.11 6.31 -18.40
C CYS A 230 -5.31 4.84 -17.99
N PHE A 231 -6.33 4.17 -18.54
CA PHE A 231 -6.74 2.83 -18.13
C PHE A 231 -6.69 1.83 -19.27
N PRO A 232 -6.43 0.54 -19.00
CA PRO A 232 -6.69 -0.51 -19.97
C PRO A 232 -8.14 -0.48 -20.45
N PRO A 233 -8.44 -0.84 -21.70
CA PRO A 233 -9.79 -0.72 -22.27
C PRO A 233 -10.90 -1.35 -21.43
N ALA A 234 -10.66 -2.55 -20.87
CA ALA A 234 -11.63 -3.25 -20.02
C ALA A 234 -11.88 -2.52 -18.68
N VAL A 235 -10.85 -1.87 -18.13
CA VAL A 235 -10.95 -1.06 -16.90
C VAL A 235 -11.68 0.25 -17.19
N SER A 236 -11.37 0.92 -18.30
CA SER A 236 -12.06 2.11 -18.73
C SER A 236 -13.56 1.85 -18.96
N ALA A 237 -13.91 0.73 -19.61
CA ALA A 237 -15.30 0.31 -19.78
C ALA A 237 -16.01 0.06 -18.45
N LEU A 238 -15.35 -0.63 -17.50
CA LEU A 238 -15.87 -0.85 -16.14
C LEU A 238 -16.18 0.48 -15.45
N LEU A 239 -15.24 1.43 -15.47
CA LEU A 239 -15.41 2.73 -14.81
C LEU A 239 -16.53 3.54 -15.45
N SER A 240 -16.63 3.59 -16.78
CA SER A 240 -17.69 4.32 -17.51
C SER A 240 -19.07 3.69 -17.31
N GLN A 241 -19.16 2.38 -17.08
CA GLN A 241 -20.41 1.70 -16.73
C GLN A 241 -20.81 1.92 -15.27
N THR A 242 -19.82 2.10 -14.38
CA THR A 242 -20.07 2.26 -12.94
C THR A 242 -20.40 3.72 -12.60
N PHE A 243 -19.73 4.67 -13.24
CA PHE A 243 -19.79 6.09 -12.91
C PHE A 243 -20.06 6.95 -14.15
N SER A 244 -21.01 7.88 -14.07
CA SER A 244 -21.24 8.90 -15.11
C SER A 244 -20.22 10.03 -15.06
N CYS A 245 -19.73 10.36 -13.86
CA CYS A 245 -18.66 11.32 -13.59
C CYS A 245 -17.64 10.69 -12.62
N PRO A 246 -16.42 11.23 -12.52
CA PRO A 246 -15.45 10.73 -11.55
C PRO A 246 -15.99 10.77 -10.12
N GLN A 247 -16.10 9.60 -9.50
CA GLN A 247 -16.44 9.46 -8.09
C GLN A 247 -15.24 8.86 -7.38
N PHE A 248 -14.83 9.44 -6.25
CA PHE A 248 -13.67 9.01 -5.49
C PHE A 248 -13.75 9.50 -4.05
N LEU A 249 -12.97 8.87 -3.16
CA LEU A 249 -12.68 9.41 -1.83
C LEU A 249 -11.25 9.90 -1.77
N ASP A 250 -11.04 10.92 -0.94
CA ASP A 250 -9.73 11.37 -0.54
C ASP A 250 -9.71 11.70 0.98
N GLU A 251 -8.59 12.16 1.47
CA GLU A 251 -8.39 12.46 2.88
C GLU A 251 -9.33 13.56 3.41
N GLU A 252 -9.78 14.48 2.56
CA GLU A 252 -10.69 15.55 2.97
C GLU A 252 -12.10 15.03 3.28
N ASP A 253 -12.53 13.93 2.66
CA ASP A 253 -13.80 13.29 2.99
C ASP A 253 -13.82 12.74 4.44
N PHE A 254 -12.65 12.47 5.00
CA PHE A 254 -12.47 12.02 6.39
C PHE A 254 -12.16 13.16 7.36
N SER A 255 -12.00 14.38 6.88
CA SER A 255 -11.63 15.56 7.67
C SER A 255 -12.63 15.88 8.80
N PRO A 256 -13.96 15.79 8.63
CA PRO A 256 -14.91 16.02 9.71
C PRO A 256 -14.76 15.02 10.87
N TYR A 257 -14.49 13.74 10.57
CA TYR A 257 -14.31 12.68 11.56
C TYR A 257 -13.02 12.87 12.35
N LEU A 258 -11.92 13.26 11.68
CA LEU A 258 -10.66 13.59 12.36
C LEU A 258 -10.84 14.81 13.28
N ARG A 259 -11.51 15.86 12.80
CA ARG A 259 -11.81 17.05 13.61
C ARG A 259 -12.57 16.64 14.88
N TRP A 260 -13.63 15.87 14.74
CA TRP A 260 -14.41 15.38 15.88
C TRP A 260 -13.54 14.60 16.85
N LEU A 261 -12.73 13.67 16.37
CA LEU A 261 -11.81 12.86 17.18
C LEU A 261 -10.85 13.75 18.01
N LEU A 262 -10.23 14.74 17.38
CA LEU A 262 -9.26 15.65 18.04
C LEU A 262 -9.87 16.46 19.19
N PHE A 263 -11.18 16.75 19.15
CA PHE A 263 -11.87 17.51 20.20
C PHE A 263 -12.59 16.64 21.22
N SER A 264 -12.96 15.42 20.88
CA SER A 264 -13.72 14.50 21.73
C SER A 264 -12.85 13.48 22.49
N THR A 265 -11.57 13.31 22.09
CA THR A 265 -10.70 12.28 22.66
C THR A 265 -9.59 12.90 23.50
N ASP A 266 -9.30 12.29 24.66
CA ASP A 266 -8.21 12.68 25.54
C ASP A 266 -6.83 12.25 24.97
N LYS A 267 -5.74 12.79 25.59
CA LYS A 267 -4.37 12.53 25.14
C LYS A 267 -3.95 11.07 25.26
N ALA A 268 -4.35 10.41 26.36
CA ALA A 268 -3.89 9.04 26.65
C ALA A 268 -4.34 8.02 25.59
N PRO A 269 -5.62 7.97 25.15
CA PRO A 269 -6.02 7.11 24.05
C PRO A 269 -5.28 7.41 22.73
N LEU A 270 -5.04 8.69 22.40
CA LEU A 270 -4.32 9.05 21.18
C LEU A 270 -2.86 8.56 21.19
N ALA A 271 -2.21 8.58 22.36
CA ALA A 271 -0.83 8.12 22.51
C ALA A 271 -0.68 6.58 22.42
N SER A 272 -1.78 5.82 22.46
CA SER A 272 -1.75 4.35 22.33
C SER A 272 -1.83 3.86 20.89
N TYR A 273 -2.06 4.76 19.93
CA TYR A 273 -2.14 4.36 18.51
C TYR A 273 -0.75 4.23 17.88
N GLN A 274 -0.68 3.39 16.89
CA GLN A 274 0.52 3.00 16.17
C GLN A 274 1.30 4.24 15.65
N ASP A 275 2.62 4.27 15.87
CA ASP A 275 3.56 5.35 15.49
C ASP A 275 3.23 6.74 16.11
N VAL A 276 2.21 6.86 16.94
CA VAL A 276 1.81 8.12 17.59
C VAL A 276 2.62 8.33 18.88
N THR A 277 3.52 9.31 18.86
CA THR A 277 4.37 9.63 20.02
C THR A 277 3.70 10.59 20.98
N PRO A 278 4.07 10.59 22.30
CA PRO A 278 3.56 11.57 23.25
C PRO A 278 3.80 13.03 22.83
N ASP A 279 4.95 13.32 22.20
CA ASP A 279 5.27 14.67 21.70
C ASP A 279 4.34 15.07 20.55
N PHE A 280 4.01 14.11 19.67
CA PHE A 280 3.06 14.35 18.60
C PHE A 280 1.66 14.64 19.15
N VAL A 281 1.21 13.90 20.17
CA VAL A 281 -0.07 14.15 20.87
C VAL A 281 -0.09 15.54 21.49
N GLN A 282 0.99 15.97 22.17
CA GLN A 282 1.08 17.33 22.71
C GLN A 282 0.91 18.37 21.60
N ARG A 283 1.57 18.16 20.46
CA ARG A 283 1.46 19.04 19.29
C ARG A 283 0.03 19.08 18.74
N LEU A 284 -0.65 17.92 18.61
CA LEU A 284 -2.07 17.85 18.22
C LEU A 284 -2.93 18.73 19.11
N PHE A 285 -2.78 18.62 20.43
CA PHE A 285 -3.59 19.39 21.39
C PHE A 285 -3.30 20.89 21.35
N HIS A 286 -2.06 21.31 21.12
CA HIS A 286 -1.72 22.72 21.00
C HIS A 286 -2.27 23.35 19.71
N THR A 287 -2.35 22.59 18.61
CA THR A 287 -2.68 23.11 17.30
C THR A 287 -4.10 22.79 16.83
N ARG A 288 -4.84 21.92 17.52
CA ARG A 288 -6.20 21.49 17.10
C ARG A 288 -7.17 22.64 16.86
N GLY A 289 -7.02 23.76 17.59
CA GLY A 289 -7.83 24.98 17.40
C GLY A 289 -7.63 25.67 16.04
N SER A 290 -6.52 25.34 15.34
CA SER A 290 -6.20 25.85 13.99
C SER A 290 -6.52 24.82 12.90
N TYR A 291 -7.34 23.81 13.18
CA TYR A 291 -7.74 22.81 12.20
C TYR A 291 -8.74 23.39 11.20
N GLU A 292 -8.40 23.40 9.93
CA GLU A 292 -9.26 23.85 8.82
C GLU A 292 -9.66 22.67 7.93
N SER A 293 -8.66 21.91 7.43
CA SER A 293 -8.81 20.73 6.59
C SER A 293 -7.75 19.69 6.92
N TRP A 294 -7.88 18.48 6.42
CA TRP A 294 -6.87 17.42 6.60
C TRP A 294 -5.51 17.86 6.09
N GLY A 295 -5.45 18.32 4.83
CA GLY A 295 -4.19 18.70 4.20
C GLY A 295 -3.52 19.88 4.87
N GLN A 296 -4.29 20.94 5.22
CA GLN A 296 -3.79 22.10 5.97
C GLN A 296 -3.23 21.67 7.32
N TYR A 297 -3.97 20.82 8.05
CA TYR A 297 -3.54 20.41 9.38
C TYR A 297 -2.31 19.51 9.36
N ALA A 298 -2.23 18.56 8.42
CA ALA A 298 -1.04 17.76 8.23
C ALA A 298 0.20 18.62 7.90
N ALA A 299 0.04 19.67 7.09
CA ALA A 299 1.10 20.63 6.78
C ALA A 299 1.52 21.45 8.01
N LEU A 300 0.57 21.89 8.85
CA LEU A 300 0.82 22.60 10.10
C LEU A 300 1.63 21.77 11.10
N LEU A 301 1.40 20.47 11.13
CA LEU A 301 2.09 19.53 12.03
C LEU A 301 3.52 19.19 11.58
N LYS A 302 3.91 19.53 10.34
CA LYS A 302 5.20 19.17 9.76
C LYS A 302 6.37 19.80 10.51
N THR A 303 7.44 19.01 10.70
CA THR A 303 8.74 19.44 11.24
C THR A 303 9.87 18.95 10.35
N ARG A 304 11.12 19.27 10.71
CA ARG A 304 12.30 18.72 10.06
C ARG A 304 12.38 17.19 10.23
N GLU A 305 12.00 16.68 11.38
CA GLU A 305 12.09 15.25 11.74
C GLU A 305 10.88 14.46 11.28
N LEU A 306 9.69 15.08 11.23
CA LEU A 306 8.42 14.45 10.85
C LEU A 306 8.09 14.77 9.39
N THR A 307 8.20 13.76 8.53
CA THR A 307 7.79 13.86 7.13
C THR A 307 6.26 13.96 7.01
N TYR A 308 5.77 14.61 5.94
CA TYR A 308 4.33 14.75 5.69
C TYR A 308 3.59 13.39 5.67
N SER A 309 4.16 12.39 4.99
CA SER A 309 3.56 11.05 4.92
C SER A 309 3.52 10.32 6.28
N ARG A 310 4.51 10.55 7.16
CA ARG A 310 4.46 10.03 8.54
C ARG A 310 3.34 10.67 9.34
N ILE A 311 3.16 11.99 9.21
CA ILE A 311 2.07 12.70 9.87
C ILE A 311 0.71 12.17 9.38
N CYS A 312 0.53 12.02 8.06
CA CYS A 312 -0.70 11.47 7.50
C CYS A 312 -0.99 10.06 8.06
N ARG A 313 0.02 9.18 8.19
CA ARG A 313 -0.16 7.87 8.81
C ARG A 313 -0.59 7.97 10.28
N MET A 314 0.11 8.79 11.09
CA MET A 314 -0.26 8.99 12.50
C MET A 314 -1.69 9.52 12.66
N LEU A 315 -2.11 10.49 11.83
CA LEU A 315 -3.48 10.99 11.82
C LEU A 315 -4.48 9.90 11.42
N MET A 316 -4.11 9.08 10.43
CA MET A 316 -4.93 7.97 9.99
C MET A 316 -5.02 6.87 11.05
N HIS A 317 -3.92 6.54 11.74
CA HIS A 317 -3.93 5.60 12.87
C HIS A 317 -4.84 6.08 14.00
N CYS A 318 -4.81 7.39 14.31
CA CYS A 318 -5.75 7.96 15.27
C CYS A 318 -7.20 7.79 14.79
N LEU A 319 -7.50 8.15 13.54
CA LEU A 319 -8.84 8.07 12.99
C LEU A 319 -9.37 6.64 12.96
N LEU A 320 -8.56 5.71 12.48
CA LEU A 320 -8.91 4.30 12.37
C LEU A 320 -8.76 3.53 13.68
N GLN A 321 -8.24 4.18 14.73
CA GLN A 321 -7.99 3.59 16.05
C GLN A 321 -7.12 2.32 15.93
N ILE A 322 -6.03 2.42 15.16
CA ILE A 322 -5.05 1.34 14.99
C ILE A 322 -4.03 1.45 16.10
N SER A 323 -3.97 0.45 16.97
CA SER A 323 -2.94 0.26 18.00
C SER A 323 -1.95 -0.81 17.57
N ASP A 324 -1.18 -1.37 18.51
CA ASP A 324 -0.24 -2.46 18.22
C ASP A 324 -0.87 -3.55 17.36
N VAL A 325 -0.23 -3.83 16.23
CA VAL A 325 -0.72 -4.79 15.25
C VAL A 325 0.23 -5.99 15.22
N PRO A 326 -0.26 -7.20 15.55
CA PRO A 326 0.56 -8.42 15.48
C PRO A 326 0.91 -8.74 14.04
N PRO A 327 1.95 -9.56 13.79
CA PRO A 327 2.31 -9.98 12.45
C PRO A 327 1.11 -10.60 11.71
N LEU A 328 0.97 -10.27 10.42
CA LEU A 328 -0.13 -10.79 9.60
C LEU A 328 0.01 -12.31 9.42
N SER A 329 -0.99 -13.04 9.89
CA SER A 329 -0.99 -14.50 9.93
C SER A 329 -2.20 -15.14 9.22
N TYR A 330 -2.82 -14.40 8.31
CA TYR A 330 -3.88 -14.90 7.42
C TYR A 330 -3.81 -14.20 6.07
N ALA A 331 -4.43 -14.81 5.06
CA ALA A 331 -4.60 -14.24 3.74
C ALA A 331 -6.09 -14.14 3.38
N ARG A 332 -6.57 -12.94 3.03
CA ARG A 332 -7.93 -12.74 2.53
C ARG A 332 -7.93 -12.62 1.01
N LEU A 333 -8.58 -13.56 0.33
CA LEU A 333 -8.79 -13.51 -1.12
C LEU A 333 -9.95 -12.55 -1.42
N LEU A 334 -9.69 -11.48 -2.20
CA LEU A 334 -10.71 -10.53 -2.65
C LEU A 334 -11.33 -10.95 -3.99
N GLY A 335 -10.55 -11.60 -4.84
CA GLY A 335 -11.03 -12.06 -6.12
C GLY A 335 -10.01 -12.86 -6.91
N PHE A 336 -10.50 -13.57 -7.93
CA PHE A 336 -9.67 -14.38 -8.83
C PHE A 336 -10.33 -14.56 -10.20
N ARG A 337 -9.52 -14.94 -11.21
CA ARG A 337 -9.99 -15.38 -12.51
C ARG A 337 -10.17 -16.89 -12.50
N ARG A 338 -11.24 -17.42 -13.10
CA ARG A 338 -11.56 -18.87 -13.08
C ARG A 338 -10.42 -19.75 -13.57
N GLN A 339 -9.67 -19.28 -14.56
CA GLN A 339 -8.48 -19.96 -15.07
C GLN A 339 -7.38 -20.18 -14.02
N ALA A 340 -7.38 -19.41 -12.92
CA ALA A 340 -6.42 -19.54 -11.82
C ALA A 340 -6.82 -20.59 -10.76
N SER A 341 -7.82 -21.41 -11.02
CA SER A 341 -8.21 -22.52 -10.13
C SER A 341 -7.03 -23.44 -9.73
N PRO A 342 -6.03 -23.72 -10.58
CA PRO A 342 -4.86 -24.49 -10.19
C PRO A 342 -4.07 -23.85 -9.05
N VAL A 343 -3.99 -22.50 -9.01
CA VAL A 343 -3.33 -21.76 -7.92
C VAL A 343 -4.08 -21.94 -6.61
N LEU A 344 -5.43 -21.90 -6.62
CA LEU A 344 -6.25 -22.15 -5.42
C LEU A 344 -6.00 -23.56 -4.86
N SER A 345 -5.79 -24.55 -5.73
CA SER A 345 -5.44 -25.91 -5.32
C SER A 345 -4.03 -25.98 -4.70
N ALA A 346 -3.06 -25.24 -5.25
CA ALA A 346 -1.72 -25.14 -4.70
C ALA A 346 -1.72 -24.44 -3.33
N LEU A 347 -2.49 -23.36 -3.17
CA LEU A 347 -2.67 -22.67 -1.89
C LEU A 347 -3.20 -23.59 -0.80
N LYS A 348 -4.23 -24.39 -1.09
CA LYS A 348 -4.77 -25.37 -0.14
C LYS A 348 -3.74 -26.39 0.34
N LYS A 349 -2.74 -26.69 -0.49
CA LYS A 349 -1.72 -27.69 -0.20
C LYS A 349 -0.47 -27.12 0.48
N HIS A 350 -0.09 -25.90 0.14
CA HIS A 350 1.23 -25.36 0.48
C HIS A 350 1.18 -24.13 1.42
N SER A 351 0.01 -23.48 1.57
CA SER A 351 -0.09 -22.31 2.45
C SER A 351 0.16 -22.70 3.90
N SER A 352 1.05 -21.95 4.55
CA SER A 352 1.34 -22.06 5.98
C SER A 352 0.41 -21.20 6.86
N ILE A 353 -0.41 -20.36 6.21
CA ILE A 353 -1.39 -19.49 6.89
C ILE A 353 -2.79 -19.78 6.35
N PRO A 354 -3.86 -19.63 7.18
CA PRO A 354 -5.22 -19.79 6.72
C PRO A 354 -5.56 -18.72 5.66
N PHE A 355 -6.28 -19.11 4.61
CA PHE A 355 -6.82 -18.14 3.67
C PHE A 355 -8.35 -18.13 3.67
N ILE A 356 -8.88 -16.92 3.61
CA ILE A 356 -10.28 -16.61 3.75
C ILE A 356 -10.84 -16.24 2.39
N THR A 357 -11.85 -16.96 1.92
CA THR A 357 -12.59 -16.65 0.69
C THR A 357 -13.93 -15.98 0.97
N LYS A 358 -14.50 -16.21 2.15
CA LYS A 358 -15.76 -15.61 2.61
C LYS A 358 -15.52 -14.96 3.96
N ALA A 359 -15.73 -13.66 4.03
CA ALA A 359 -15.44 -12.85 5.22
C ALA A 359 -16.19 -13.36 6.48
N ALA A 360 -17.42 -13.85 6.32
CA ALA A 360 -18.22 -14.35 7.43
C ALA A 360 -17.65 -15.62 8.10
N ASP A 361 -16.78 -16.37 7.41
CA ASP A 361 -16.19 -17.60 7.93
C ASP A 361 -14.89 -17.34 8.72
N ALA A 362 -14.41 -16.08 8.75
CA ALA A 362 -13.14 -15.73 9.35
C ALA A 362 -13.02 -16.15 10.81
N SER A 363 -14.05 -15.92 11.63
CA SER A 363 -14.05 -16.26 13.06
C SER A 363 -13.89 -17.76 13.35
N SER A 364 -14.23 -18.62 12.40
CA SER A 364 -14.08 -20.08 12.54
C SER A 364 -12.72 -20.59 12.03
N LEU A 365 -12.00 -19.79 11.25
CA LEU A 365 -10.76 -20.18 10.58
C LEU A 365 -9.51 -19.57 11.26
N LEU A 366 -9.67 -18.47 11.99
CA LEU A 366 -8.58 -17.68 12.54
C LEU A 366 -8.41 -17.94 14.04
N SER A 367 -7.18 -17.77 14.53
CA SER A 367 -6.91 -17.60 15.96
C SER A 367 -7.56 -16.32 16.48
N ASP A 368 -7.76 -16.22 17.79
CA ASP A 368 -8.37 -15.03 18.43
C ASP A 368 -7.63 -13.74 18.06
N GLU A 369 -6.31 -13.77 18.03
CA GLU A 369 -5.46 -12.62 17.64
C GLU A 369 -5.69 -12.22 16.17
N SER A 370 -5.64 -13.19 15.26
CA SER A 370 -5.89 -12.94 13.83
C SER A 370 -7.34 -12.52 13.56
N ALA A 371 -8.29 -13.06 14.31
CA ALA A 371 -9.70 -12.68 14.23
C ALA A 371 -9.92 -11.24 14.67
N ALA A 372 -9.21 -10.77 15.71
CA ALA A 372 -9.25 -9.37 16.14
C ALA A 372 -8.72 -8.42 15.05
N VAL A 373 -7.57 -8.76 14.42
CA VAL A 373 -7.04 -7.98 13.28
C VAL A 373 -8.03 -7.97 12.12
N PHE A 374 -8.63 -9.12 11.81
CA PHE A 374 -9.62 -9.21 10.74
C PHE A 374 -10.87 -8.37 11.06
N ALA A 375 -11.39 -8.45 12.28
CA ALA A 375 -12.55 -7.67 12.72
C ALA A 375 -12.26 -6.16 12.64
N LYS A 376 -11.07 -5.72 13.08
CA LYS A 376 -10.63 -4.33 12.94
C LYS A 376 -10.58 -3.89 11.49
N ASN A 377 -10.08 -4.74 10.59
CA ASN A 377 -10.06 -4.42 9.16
C ASN A 377 -11.48 -4.33 8.55
N VAL A 378 -12.45 -5.12 9.05
CA VAL A 378 -13.87 -5.01 8.67
C VAL A 378 -14.46 -3.67 9.14
N GLU A 379 -14.18 -3.24 10.39
CA GLU A 379 -14.61 -1.93 10.90
C GLU A 379 -14.09 -0.80 10.02
N VAL A 380 -12.80 -0.83 9.71
CA VAL A 380 -12.12 0.15 8.84
C VAL A 380 -12.74 0.19 7.45
N SER A 381 -13.04 -0.96 6.86
CA SER A 381 -13.71 -1.03 5.55
C SER A 381 -15.15 -0.51 5.59
N ASN A 382 -15.85 -0.76 6.68
CA ASN A 382 -17.21 -0.23 6.88
C ASN A 382 -17.20 1.29 7.07
N LEU A 383 -16.18 1.85 7.72
CA LEU A 383 -16.00 3.31 7.79
C LEU A 383 -15.80 3.90 6.39
N TYR A 384 -14.90 3.30 5.59
CA TYR A 384 -14.69 3.72 4.20
C TYR A 384 -16.01 3.69 3.39
N GLU A 385 -16.76 2.59 3.48
CA GLU A 385 -18.05 2.43 2.79
C GLU A 385 -19.07 3.46 3.29
N SER A 386 -19.13 3.75 4.60
CA SER A 386 -20.08 4.74 5.12
C SER A 386 -19.81 6.15 4.59
N VAL A 387 -18.53 6.55 4.51
CA VAL A 387 -18.14 7.85 3.92
C VAL A 387 -18.46 7.92 2.43
N TRP A 388 -18.24 6.81 1.70
CA TRP A 388 -18.66 6.70 0.30
C TRP A 388 -20.18 6.88 0.14
N CYS A 389 -20.96 6.17 0.96
CA CYS A 389 -22.43 6.21 0.92
C CYS A 389 -22.97 7.60 1.27
N GLU A 390 -22.37 8.28 2.23
CA GLU A 390 -22.73 9.65 2.59
C GLU A 390 -22.46 10.62 1.43
N LYS A 391 -21.27 10.54 0.83
CA LYS A 391 -20.86 11.43 -0.27
C LYS A 391 -21.68 11.26 -1.54
N TYR A 392 -22.04 10.01 -1.89
CA TYR A 392 -22.66 9.67 -3.17
C TYR A 392 -24.11 9.18 -3.06
N HIS A 393 -24.69 9.21 -1.85
CA HIS A 393 -26.05 8.80 -1.58
C HIS A 393 -26.39 7.39 -2.06
N THR A 394 -25.45 6.46 -1.86
CA THR A 394 -25.60 5.04 -2.20
C THR A 394 -25.96 4.21 -0.98
N PRO A 395 -26.66 3.08 -1.13
CA PRO A 395 -26.96 2.19 -0.01
C PRO A 395 -25.67 1.61 0.62
N PHE A 396 -25.63 1.57 1.95
CA PHE A 396 -24.53 0.96 2.68
C PHE A 396 -24.55 -0.56 2.54
N VAL A 397 -23.41 -1.15 2.21
CA VAL A 397 -23.22 -2.61 2.13
C VAL A 397 -22.11 -3.02 3.08
N HIS A 398 -22.47 -3.71 4.16
CA HIS A 398 -21.54 -4.19 5.17
C HIS A 398 -20.48 -5.11 4.56
N GLU A 399 -19.23 -5.03 5.04
CA GLU A 399 -18.09 -5.77 4.47
C GLU A 399 -18.30 -7.30 4.46
N TYR A 400 -19.02 -7.87 5.44
CA TYR A 400 -19.38 -9.28 5.44
C TYR A 400 -20.36 -9.69 4.33
N GLN A 401 -21.05 -8.77 3.72
CA GLN A 401 -21.99 -9.01 2.63
C GLN A 401 -21.35 -8.87 1.24
N LYS A 402 -20.12 -8.32 1.18
CA LYS A 402 -19.39 -8.15 -0.07
C LYS A 402 -18.95 -9.54 -0.60
N PRO A 403 -19.37 -9.95 -1.80
CA PRO A 403 -19.03 -11.26 -2.34
C PRO A 403 -17.58 -11.29 -2.85
N LEU A 404 -17.01 -12.49 -2.89
CA LEU A 404 -15.77 -12.79 -3.60
C LEU A 404 -15.94 -12.48 -5.09
N ILE A 405 -14.99 -11.76 -5.68
CA ILE A 405 -15.02 -11.38 -7.09
C ILE A 405 -14.46 -12.52 -7.93
N ILE A 406 -15.28 -13.04 -8.86
CA ILE A 406 -14.86 -14.10 -9.77
C ILE A 406 -15.08 -13.62 -11.20
N LEU A 407 -13.98 -13.52 -11.98
CA LEU A 407 -14.03 -13.21 -13.40
C LEU A 407 -13.82 -14.49 -14.23
N PRO A 408 -14.31 -14.51 -15.48
CA PRO A 408 -14.10 -15.62 -16.43
C PRO A 408 -12.64 -15.97 -16.64
#